data_0dcfd6a647f046ee3af4df4ee854440a
#
_entry.id   0dcfd6a647f046ee3af4df4ee854440a
#
_cell.length_a   1.000
_cell.length_b   1.000
_cell.length_c   1.000
_cell.angle_alpha   90.00
_cell.angle_beta   90.00
_cell.angle_gamma   90.00
#
_symmetry.space_group_name_H-M   'P 1'
#
loop_
_entity.id
_entity.type
_entity.pdbx_description
1 polymer ?
#
loop_
_entity_poly.entity_id
_entity_poly.type
_entity_poly.pdbx_seq_one_letter_code
_entity_poly.pdbx_strand_id
1 'polypeptide(L)'
;IDDYNNSGVSRAYNKGLKLASNLNYKYVLLLDQDTYIPKDFLKICNETISQHLNIKLFCPILKTKRGVICSPLSYKYHRGFHVKNIVAGEKGLSKLSPINSGMILDVEAALKCGGYNENVFLDFSDFQFIERFKKENHSFYVLPIVLTQDFSGEETDKEKILRRFHIYCICAKNRTKKNFTDQFIYFFMVLLRAMKLTFKIKTINPLITFYTRYLRG
;
A
#
# COMPACT_ATOMS: atom_id res chain seq x y z
N ILE A 1 -5.42 -4.89 -19.79
CA ILE A 1 -5.35 -6.26 -19.27
C ILE A 1 -6.56 -6.47 -18.39
N ASP A 2 -7.52 -7.26 -18.86
CA ASP A 2 -8.71 -7.57 -18.08
C ASP A 2 -8.42 -8.70 -17.09
N ASP A 3 -8.88 -8.56 -15.87
CA ASP A 3 -8.77 -9.57 -14.82
C ASP A 3 -10.16 -9.93 -14.29
N TYR A 4 -10.86 -10.77 -15.06
CA TYR A 4 -12.22 -11.19 -14.75
C TYR A 4 -12.37 -11.92 -13.40
N ASN A 5 -11.27 -12.47 -12.86
CA ASN A 5 -11.26 -13.20 -11.60
C ASN A 5 -10.92 -12.34 -10.39
N ASN A 6 -10.67 -11.03 -10.57
CA ASN A 6 -10.23 -10.11 -9.52
C ASN A 6 -9.13 -10.71 -8.63
N SER A 7 -8.00 -11.03 -9.23
CA SER A 7 -6.87 -11.70 -8.56
C SER A 7 -6.12 -10.80 -7.56
N GLY A 8 -6.60 -9.59 -7.34
CA GLY A 8 -6.08 -8.62 -6.38
C GLY A 8 -5.01 -7.68 -6.95
N VAL A 9 -4.78 -6.58 -6.23
CA VAL A 9 -3.91 -5.49 -6.69
C VAL A 9 -2.46 -5.93 -6.91
N SER A 10 -1.92 -6.81 -6.07
CA SER A 10 -0.54 -7.30 -6.20
C SER A 10 -0.27 -7.98 -7.54
N ARG A 11 -1.20 -8.84 -7.98
CA ARG A 11 -1.09 -9.53 -9.27
C ARG A 11 -1.29 -8.56 -10.43
N ALA A 12 -2.26 -7.64 -10.31
CA ALA A 12 -2.50 -6.62 -11.33
C ALA A 12 -1.26 -5.75 -11.54
N TYR A 13 -0.63 -5.28 -10.45
CA TYR A 13 0.59 -4.49 -10.52
C TYR A 13 1.78 -5.27 -11.09
N ASN A 14 1.95 -6.53 -10.74
CA ASN A 14 2.99 -7.38 -11.34
C ASN A 14 2.79 -7.57 -12.85
N LYS A 15 1.55 -7.78 -13.30
CA LYS A 15 1.24 -7.83 -14.73
C LYS A 15 1.56 -6.50 -15.43
N GLY A 16 1.18 -5.38 -14.81
CA GLY A 16 1.51 -4.04 -15.31
C GLY A 16 3.01 -3.78 -15.41
N LEU A 17 3.78 -4.12 -14.37
CA LEU A 17 5.23 -4.01 -14.35
C LEU A 17 5.90 -4.84 -15.45
N LYS A 18 5.49 -6.10 -15.64
CA LYS A 18 5.99 -6.98 -16.70
C LYS A 18 5.67 -6.42 -18.10
N LEU A 19 4.43 -5.94 -18.30
CA LEU A 19 4.04 -5.33 -19.57
C LEU A 19 4.87 -4.05 -19.86
N ALA A 20 5.01 -3.18 -18.86
CA ALA A 20 5.83 -1.97 -18.99
C ALA A 20 7.29 -2.29 -19.34
N SER A 21 7.86 -3.32 -18.71
CA SER A 21 9.21 -3.81 -19.04
C SER A 21 9.30 -4.32 -20.49
N ASN A 22 8.35 -5.14 -20.93
CA ASN A 22 8.32 -5.69 -22.30
C ASN A 22 8.17 -4.59 -23.36
N LEU A 23 7.53 -3.48 -23.01
CA LEU A 23 7.36 -2.30 -23.86
C LEU A 23 8.48 -1.25 -23.69
N ASN A 24 9.53 -1.58 -22.93
CA ASN A 24 10.66 -0.71 -22.63
C ASN A 24 10.29 0.62 -21.96
N TYR A 25 9.19 0.67 -21.20
CA TYR A 25 8.87 1.83 -20.37
C TYR A 25 9.76 1.86 -19.12
N LYS A 26 10.35 3.03 -18.85
CA LYS A 26 11.21 3.23 -17.69
C LYS A 26 10.43 3.36 -16.38
N TYR A 27 9.26 3.97 -16.43
CA TYR A 27 8.43 4.24 -15.26
C TYR A 27 7.01 3.72 -15.44
N VAL A 28 6.39 3.34 -14.33
CA VAL A 28 4.97 3.00 -14.23
C VAL A 28 4.32 3.82 -13.13
N LEU A 29 3.13 4.34 -13.40
CA LEU A 29 2.28 5.03 -12.44
C LEU A 29 1.21 4.05 -11.95
N LEU A 30 1.12 3.86 -10.63
CA LEU A 30 0.08 3.07 -9.99
C LEU A 30 -1.06 3.99 -9.53
N LEU A 31 -2.29 3.64 -9.86
CA LEU A 31 -3.47 4.44 -9.51
C LEU A 31 -4.60 3.56 -9.01
N ASP A 32 -5.27 4.03 -7.96
CA ASP A 32 -6.54 3.47 -7.51
C ASP A 32 -7.70 4.23 -8.16
N GLN A 33 -8.84 3.55 -8.34
CA GLN A 33 -10.01 4.08 -9.07
C GLN A 33 -10.66 5.30 -8.37
N ASP A 34 -10.47 5.42 -7.07
CA ASP A 34 -11.07 6.44 -6.19
C ASP A 34 -10.14 7.64 -5.94
N THR A 35 -9.08 7.79 -6.75
CA THR A 35 -8.10 8.88 -6.63
C THR A 35 -8.40 9.99 -7.62
N TYR A 36 -8.61 11.20 -7.12
CA TYR A 36 -8.74 12.40 -7.94
C TYR A 36 -7.37 12.93 -8.35
N ILE A 37 -7.16 13.09 -9.66
CA ILE A 37 -5.89 13.50 -10.27
C ILE A 37 -6.07 14.93 -10.85
N PRO A 38 -5.28 15.93 -10.39
CA PRO A 38 -5.27 17.26 -10.97
C PRO A 38 -4.75 17.27 -12.43
N LYS A 39 -5.16 18.26 -13.22
CA LYS A 39 -4.82 18.34 -14.67
C LYS A 39 -3.31 18.44 -14.93
N ASP A 40 -2.57 19.08 -14.03
CA ASP A 40 -1.13 19.30 -14.12
C ASP A 40 -0.27 18.16 -13.54
N PHE A 41 -0.90 17.10 -13.01
CA PHE A 41 -0.21 16.00 -12.34
C PHE A 41 0.91 15.40 -13.19
N LEU A 42 0.61 14.97 -14.43
CA LEU A 42 1.61 14.34 -15.31
C LEU A 42 2.75 15.30 -15.68
N LYS A 43 2.45 16.59 -15.86
CA LYS A 43 3.47 17.61 -16.10
C LYS A 43 4.45 17.71 -14.94
N ILE A 44 3.93 17.86 -13.72
CA ILE A 44 4.73 17.94 -12.49
C ILE A 44 5.55 16.65 -12.29
N CYS A 45 4.97 15.48 -12.55
CA CYS A 45 5.69 14.21 -12.49
C CYS A 45 6.90 14.20 -13.44
N ASN A 46 6.68 14.53 -14.71
CA ASN A 46 7.75 14.51 -15.73
C ASN A 46 8.87 15.50 -15.41
N GLU A 47 8.52 16.72 -15.01
CA GLU A 47 9.49 17.74 -14.60
C GLU A 47 10.31 17.29 -13.39
N THR A 48 9.65 16.73 -12.37
CA THR A 48 10.36 16.27 -11.17
C THR A 48 11.23 15.05 -11.45
N ILE A 49 10.75 14.07 -12.22
CA ILE A 49 11.52 12.87 -12.57
C ILE A 49 12.76 13.24 -13.38
N SER A 50 12.65 14.18 -14.32
CA SER A 50 13.79 14.62 -15.15
C SER A 50 14.91 15.28 -14.33
N GLN A 51 14.58 15.91 -13.22
CA GLN A 51 15.52 16.56 -12.31
C GLN A 51 16.14 15.58 -11.28
N HIS A 52 15.55 14.39 -11.08
CA HIS A 52 15.94 13.44 -10.04
C HIS A 52 16.12 12.02 -10.58
N LEU A 53 16.94 11.84 -11.60
CA LEU A 53 17.12 10.57 -12.34
C LEU A 53 17.67 9.40 -11.50
N ASN A 54 18.33 9.69 -10.39
CA ASN A 54 18.83 8.70 -9.43
C ASN A 54 17.75 8.12 -8.51
N ILE A 55 16.61 8.80 -8.41
CA ILE A 55 15.46 8.32 -7.60
C ILE A 55 14.66 7.28 -8.39
N LYS A 56 14.33 6.19 -7.71
CA LYS A 56 13.62 5.03 -8.29
C LYS A 56 12.16 4.94 -7.89
N LEU A 57 11.72 5.79 -6.97
CA LEU A 57 10.34 5.84 -6.47
C LEU A 57 9.94 7.28 -6.20
N PHE A 58 8.79 7.69 -6.75
CA PHE A 58 8.16 8.98 -6.51
C PHE A 58 6.73 8.74 -6.01
N CYS A 59 6.24 9.62 -5.15
CA CYS A 59 4.84 9.60 -4.74
C CYS A 59 4.31 11.01 -4.50
N PRO A 60 3.03 11.29 -4.75
CA PRO A 60 2.41 12.56 -4.37
C PRO A 60 2.14 12.58 -2.86
N ILE A 61 1.76 13.75 -2.36
CA ILE A 61 1.08 13.85 -1.07
C ILE A 61 -0.36 13.42 -1.27
N LEU A 62 -0.76 12.29 -0.69
CA LEU A 62 -2.14 11.81 -0.80
C LEU A 62 -2.93 12.22 0.45
N LYS A 63 -4.09 12.82 0.26
CA LYS A 63 -4.99 13.24 1.36
C LYS A 63 -6.38 12.65 1.20
N THR A 64 -7.04 12.44 2.32
CA THR A 64 -8.49 12.21 2.33
C THR A 64 -9.24 13.51 1.99
N LYS A 65 -10.52 13.44 1.65
CA LYS A 65 -11.40 14.62 1.53
C LYS A 65 -11.42 15.50 2.80
N ARG A 66 -11.13 14.92 3.96
CA ARG A 66 -11.04 15.65 5.25
C ARG A 66 -9.65 16.26 5.50
N GLY A 67 -8.73 16.18 4.55
CA GLY A 67 -7.39 16.77 4.64
C GLY A 67 -6.37 15.93 5.42
N VAL A 68 -6.72 14.71 5.86
CA VAL A 68 -5.78 13.81 6.55
C VAL A 68 -4.79 13.24 5.56
N ILE A 69 -3.48 13.35 5.84
CA ILE A 69 -2.42 12.78 5.00
C ILE A 69 -2.44 11.25 5.16
N CYS A 70 -2.62 10.52 4.06
CA CYS A 70 -2.62 9.07 4.00
C CYS A 70 -1.46 8.49 3.18
N SER A 71 -0.67 9.34 2.50
CA SER A 71 0.61 8.96 1.88
C SER A 71 1.52 10.18 1.74
N PRO A 72 2.84 10.01 2.00
CA PRO A 72 3.46 8.87 2.68
C PRO A 72 3.11 8.81 4.17
N LEU A 73 3.14 7.60 4.72
CA LEU A 73 2.87 7.33 6.14
C LEU A 73 4.17 7.16 6.93
N SER A 74 4.18 7.50 8.22
CA SER A 74 5.22 7.06 9.13
C SER A 74 5.12 5.54 9.32
N TYR A 75 6.20 4.80 9.06
CA TYR A 75 6.19 3.35 9.08
C TYR A 75 6.91 2.79 10.30
N LYS A 76 6.15 2.15 11.19
CA LYS A 76 6.65 1.51 12.42
C LYS A 76 5.83 0.25 12.71
N TYR A 77 6.46 -0.76 13.31
CA TYR A 77 5.78 -2.00 13.74
C TYR A 77 4.91 -2.62 12.62
N HIS A 78 5.44 -2.65 11.40
CA HIS A 78 4.75 -3.12 10.20
C HIS A 78 3.41 -2.41 9.87
N ARG A 79 3.24 -1.18 10.37
CA ARG A 79 2.05 -0.34 10.16
C ARG A 79 2.40 1.05 9.68
N GLY A 80 1.50 1.62 8.88
CA GLY A 80 1.48 3.03 8.55
C GLY A 80 0.73 3.84 9.60
N PHE A 81 1.30 4.99 9.97
CA PHE A 81 0.67 5.98 10.84
C PHE A 81 0.63 7.32 10.11
N HIS A 82 -0.50 8.02 10.22
CA HIS A 82 -0.63 9.33 9.61
C HIS A 82 0.43 10.30 10.13
N VAL A 83 1.00 11.09 9.22
CA VAL A 83 1.89 12.19 9.56
C VAL A 83 1.09 13.49 9.61
N LYS A 84 1.49 14.41 10.49
CA LYS A 84 0.82 15.72 10.59
C LYS A 84 1.15 16.61 9.40
N ASN A 85 2.42 16.60 8.99
CA ASN A 85 2.93 17.40 7.89
C ASN A 85 3.94 16.60 7.06
N ILE A 86 3.97 16.85 5.78
CA ILE A 86 4.95 16.35 4.84
C ILE A 86 5.18 17.43 3.77
N VAL A 87 6.44 17.64 3.41
CA VAL A 87 6.83 18.56 2.33
C VAL A 87 7.48 17.78 1.19
N ALA A 88 7.37 18.32 -0.02
CA ALA A 88 8.01 17.78 -1.21
C ALA A 88 9.53 17.63 -1.00
N GLY A 89 10.15 16.77 -1.79
CA GLY A 89 11.58 16.51 -1.75
C GLY A 89 11.93 15.07 -1.37
N GLU A 90 13.22 14.77 -1.35
CA GLU A 90 13.73 13.43 -1.05
C GLU A 90 13.49 13.04 0.41
N LYS A 91 13.08 11.79 0.64
CA LYS A 91 12.77 11.22 1.95
C LYS A 91 13.31 9.79 2.05
N GLY A 92 13.65 9.37 3.27
CA GLY A 92 14.14 8.02 3.52
C GLY A 92 13.03 6.99 3.73
N LEU A 93 13.14 5.84 3.05
CA LEU A 93 12.24 4.68 3.20
C LEU A 93 12.40 3.94 4.54
N SER A 94 13.39 4.30 5.35
CA SER A 94 13.55 3.73 6.70
C SER A 94 12.49 4.19 7.68
N LYS A 95 11.96 5.41 7.51
CA LYS A 95 11.00 6.06 8.42
C LYS A 95 9.63 6.27 7.80
N LEU A 96 9.56 6.41 6.49
CA LEU A 96 8.33 6.70 5.74
C LEU A 96 8.05 5.59 4.72
N SER A 97 6.79 5.35 4.47
CA SER A 97 6.32 4.43 3.43
C SER A 97 5.22 5.09 2.61
N PRO A 98 5.39 5.28 1.31
CA PRO A 98 4.28 5.59 0.43
C PRO A 98 3.32 4.41 0.34
N ILE A 99 2.09 4.68 -0.10
CA ILE A 99 1.10 3.67 -0.49
C ILE A 99 0.95 3.65 -2.01
N ASN A 100 0.27 2.65 -2.55
CA ASN A 100 0.25 2.39 -3.99
C ASN A 100 -0.29 3.55 -4.82
N SER A 101 -1.38 4.19 -4.39
CA SER A 101 -2.06 5.18 -5.23
C SER A 101 -1.22 6.44 -5.47
N GLY A 102 -1.01 6.75 -6.74
CA GLY A 102 -0.15 7.85 -7.19
C GLY A 102 1.34 7.55 -7.17
N MET A 103 1.76 6.35 -6.79
CA MET A 103 3.17 5.96 -6.74
C MET A 103 3.72 5.72 -8.14
N ILE A 104 4.87 6.34 -8.44
CA ILE A 104 5.60 6.14 -9.70
C ILE A 104 6.85 5.33 -9.39
N LEU A 105 7.00 4.22 -10.09
CA LEU A 105 8.08 3.26 -9.89
C LEU A 105 8.97 3.18 -11.14
N ASP A 106 10.29 3.18 -10.93
CA ASP A 106 11.24 2.69 -11.93
C ASP A 106 10.98 1.18 -12.12
N VAL A 107 10.69 0.78 -13.35
CA VAL A 107 10.25 -0.58 -13.70
C VAL A 107 11.33 -1.61 -13.38
N GLU A 108 12.57 -1.31 -13.72
CA GLU A 108 13.71 -2.20 -13.46
C GLU A 108 13.92 -2.41 -11.96
N ALA A 109 13.95 -1.34 -11.18
CA ALA A 109 14.11 -1.40 -9.72
C ALA A 109 12.96 -2.17 -9.05
N ALA A 110 11.72 -1.98 -9.53
CA ALA A 110 10.55 -2.69 -9.01
C ALA A 110 10.60 -4.19 -9.32
N LEU A 111 11.02 -4.57 -10.52
CA LEU A 111 11.17 -5.99 -10.89
C LEU A 111 12.36 -6.64 -10.18
N LYS A 112 13.49 -5.92 -10.06
CA LYS A 112 14.70 -6.40 -9.37
C LYS A 112 14.44 -6.73 -7.90
N CYS A 113 13.62 -5.96 -7.20
CA CYS A 113 13.22 -6.30 -5.82
C CYS A 113 12.19 -7.44 -5.72
N GLY A 114 11.79 -8.05 -6.86
CA GLY A 114 10.84 -9.16 -6.94
C GLY A 114 9.36 -8.73 -7.04
N GLY A 115 9.07 -7.47 -7.35
CA GLY A 115 7.70 -6.96 -7.53
C GLY A 115 6.82 -7.11 -6.28
N TYR A 116 5.52 -7.25 -6.45
CA TYR A 116 4.53 -7.47 -5.39
C TYR A 116 4.41 -8.94 -5.00
N ASN A 117 4.15 -9.23 -3.73
CA ASN A 117 3.83 -10.58 -3.29
C ASN A 117 2.36 -10.90 -3.58
N GLU A 118 2.09 -11.77 -4.54
CA GLU A 118 0.74 -12.09 -4.99
C GLU A 118 -0.11 -12.81 -3.92
N ASN A 119 0.52 -13.44 -2.92
CA ASN A 119 -0.19 -14.01 -1.77
C ASN A 119 -0.70 -12.93 -0.79
N VAL A 120 -0.18 -11.70 -0.88
CA VAL A 120 -0.64 -10.51 -0.15
C VAL A 120 -1.38 -9.62 -1.14
N PHE A 121 -2.57 -10.07 -1.53
CA PHE A 121 -3.25 -9.59 -2.74
C PHE A 121 -3.95 -8.23 -2.59
N LEU A 122 -4.13 -7.70 -1.35
CA LEU A 122 -4.79 -6.41 -1.12
C LEU A 122 -4.18 -5.66 0.07
N ASP A 123 -4.60 -5.94 1.32
CA ASP A 123 -4.05 -5.28 2.50
C ASP A 123 -2.56 -5.58 2.67
N PHE A 124 -1.78 -4.59 3.08
CA PHE A 124 -0.32 -4.68 3.27
C PHE A 124 0.53 -4.86 2.00
N SER A 125 -0.06 -4.91 0.82
CA SER A 125 0.67 -5.10 -0.44
C SER A 125 1.73 -4.03 -0.67
N ASP A 126 1.37 -2.77 -0.43
CA ASP A 126 2.24 -1.60 -0.46
C ASP A 126 3.41 -1.70 0.53
N PHE A 127 3.11 -1.92 1.80
CA PHE A 127 4.14 -2.02 2.84
C PHE A 127 5.11 -3.17 2.57
N GLN A 128 4.60 -4.32 2.12
CA GLN A 128 5.46 -5.45 1.82
C GLN A 128 6.32 -5.23 0.58
N PHE A 129 5.79 -4.55 -0.43
CA PHE A 129 6.57 -4.12 -1.58
C PHE A 129 7.68 -3.16 -1.14
N ILE A 130 7.36 -2.12 -0.38
CA ILE A 130 8.34 -1.15 0.12
C ILE A 130 9.40 -1.80 1.02
N GLU A 131 9.05 -2.79 1.84
CA GLU A 131 10.03 -3.52 2.65
C GLU A 131 11.05 -4.31 1.83
N ARG A 132 10.69 -4.75 0.63
CA ARG A 132 11.63 -5.38 -0.31
C ARG A 132 12.41 -4.32 -1.08
N PHE A 133 11.72 -3.34 -1.62
CA PHE A 133 12.29 -2.27 -2.44
C PHE A 133 13.39 -1.49 -1.70
N LYS A 134 13.18 -1.16 -0.42
CA LYS A 134 14.13 -0.38 0.39
C LYS A 134 15.43 -1.10 0.73
N LYS A 135 15.57 -2.38 0.42
CA LYS A 135 16.84 -3.10 0.63
C LYS A 135 17.95 -2.60 -0.30
N GLU A 136 17.57 -2.16 -1.50
CA GLU A 136 18.49 -1.63 -2.51
C GLU A 136 18.29 -0.13 -2.75
N ASN A 137 17.10 0.39 -2.49
CA ASN A 137 16.71 1.79 -2.75
C ASN A 137 16.31 2.46 -1.44
N HIS A 138 17.18 3.28 -0.86
CA HIS A 138 17.00 3.82 0.49
C HIS A 138 16.11 5.05 0.56
N SER A 139 15.87 5.72 -0.56
CA SER A 139 15.10 6.96 -0.62
C SER A 139 14.00 6.93 -1.70
N PHE A 140 13.11 7.89 -1.59
CA PHE A 140 12.07 8.20 -2.57
C PHE A 140 11.83 9.71 -2.59
N TYR A 141 11.16 10.22 -3.61
CA TYR A 141 10.86 11.63 -3.74
C TYR A 141 9.37 11.90 -3.56
N VAL A 142 9.02 12.81 -2.67
CA VAL A 142 7.66 13.32 -2.50
C VAL A 142 7.44 14.44 -3.50
N LEU A 143 6.54 14.23 -4.46
CA LEU A 143 6.19 15.19 -5.50
C LEU A 143 5.53 16.45 -4.91
N PRO A 144 5.77 17.65 -5.48
CA PRO A 144 5.15 18.90 -5.03
C PRO A 144 3.68 19.03 -5.48
N ILE A 145 2.91 17.96 -5.29
CA ILE A 145 1.48 17.90 -5.67
C ILE A 145 0.69 17.08 -4.67
N VAL A 146 -0.57 17.48 -4.48
CA VAL A 146 -1.53 16.78 -3.61
C VAL A 146 -2.57 16.08 -4.47
N LEU A 147 -2.75 14.78 -4.25
CA LEU A 147 -3.92 14.04 -4.73
C LEU A 147 -4.93 13.86 -3.60
N THR A 148 -6.19 13.69 -3.96
CA THR A 148 -7.27 13.41 -3.00
C THR A 148 -7.85 12.03 -3.30
N GLN A 149 -8.00 11.21 -2.26
CA GLN A 149 -8.59 9.87 -2.36
C GLN A 149 -9.77 9.74 -1.42
N ASP A 150 -10.80 9.02 -1.90
CA ASP A 150 -11.98 8.69 -1.09
C ASP A 150 -11.74 7.38 -0.36
N PHE A 151 -11.34 7.46 0.90
CA PHE A 151 -11.16 6.26 1.70
C PHE A 151 -12.49 5.75 2.23
N SER A 152 -12.87 4.54 1.87
CA SER A 152 -14.06 3.83 2.35
C SER A 152 -14.04 3.48 3.86
N GLY A 153 -13.35 4.28 4.68
CA GLY A 153 -13.21 4.04 6.13
C GLY A 153 -14.50 4.16 6.94
N GLU A 154 -15.59 4.63 6.34
CA GLU A 154 -16.89 4.84 6.98
C GLU A 154 -17.92 3.73 6.68
N GLU A 155 -17.46 2.56 6.22
CA GLU A 155 -18.37 1.44 5.98
C GLU A 155 -19.09 1.05 7.30
N THR A 156 -20.42 1.03 7.23
CA THR A 156 -21.31 0.66 8.33
C THR A 156 -21.95 -0.72 8.12
N ASP A 157 -21.94 -1.22 6.90
CA ASP A 157 -22.48 -2.53 6.56
C ASP A 157 -21.64 -3.63 7.20
N LYS A 158 -22.27 -4.41 8.07
CA LYS A 158 -21.59 -5.48 8.85
C LYS A 158 -20.99 -6.56 7.97
N GLU A 159 -21.68 -6.96 6.90
CA GLU A 159 -21.19 -8.01 5.99
C GLU A 159 -19.98 -7.54 5.19
N LYS A 160 -19.99 -6.30 4.70
CA LYS A 160 -18.84 -5.71 4.02
C LYS A 160 -17.64 -5.58 4.94
N ILE A 161 -17.86 -5.15 6.20
CA ILE A 161 -16.81 -5.07 7.22
C ILE A 161 -16.21 -6.46 7.49
N LEU A 162 -17.02 -7.50 7.65
CA LEU A 162 -16.55 -8.86 7.88
C LEU A 162 -15.80 -9.42 6.66
N ARG A 163 -16.32 -9.21 5.45
CA ARG A 163 -15.65 -9.61 4.21
C ARG A 163 -14.29 -8.94 4.07
N ARG A 164 -14.21 -7.64 4.33
CA ARG A 164 -12.95 -6.88 4.31
C ARG A 164 -11.98 -7.37 5.39
N PHE A 165 -12.48 -7.69 6.59
CA PHE A 165 -11.63 -8.22 7.66
C PHE A 165 -11.13 -9.65 7.36
N HIS A 166 -11.92 -10.48 6.69
CA HIS A 166 -11.50 -11.78 6.19
C HIS A 166 -10.26 -11.64 5.27
N ILE A 167 -10.33 -10.74 4.28
CA ILE A 167 -9.20 -10.43 3.37
C ILE A 167 -7.98 -9.97 4.17
N TYR A 168 -8.17 -9.05 5.12
CA TYR A 168 -7.12 -8.55 5.99
C TYR A 168 -6.40 -9.68 6.75
N CYS A 169 -7.14 -10.64 7.31
CA CYS A 169 -6.56 -11.79 8.01
C CYS A 169 -5.69 -12.64 7.08
N ILE A 170 -6.18 -12.95 5.88
CA ILE A 170 -5.43 -13.74 4.88
C ILE A 170 -4.16 -13.00 4.47
N CYS A 171 -4.25 -11.71 4.13
CA CYS A 171 -3.10 -10.91 3.75
C CYS A 171 -2.07 -10.81 4.87
N ALA A 172 -2.51 -10.58 6.13
CA ALA A 172 -1.62 -10.52 7.28
C ALA A 172 -0.91 -11.87 7.54
N LYS A 173 -1.61 -13.00 7.33
CA LYS A 173 -1.03 -14.34 7.46
C LYS A 173 0.07 -14.57 6.41
N ASN A 174 -0.18 -14.22 5.16
CA ASN A 174 0.70 -14.44 4.02
C ASN A 174 1.87 -13.45 3.92
N ARG A 175 1.92 -12.45 4.81
CA ARG A 175 3.07 -11.54 4.86
C ARG A 175 4.34 -12.25 5.27
N THR A 176 5.45 -11.86 4.65
CA THR A 176 6.77 -12.32 5.07
C THR A 176 7.08 -11.85 6.48
N LYS A 177 7.34 -12.78 7.39
CA LYS A 177 7.75 -12.53 8.77
C LYS A 177 9.18 -13.01 8.90
N LYS A 178 10.10 -12.13 9.32
CA LYS A 178 11.54 -12.43 9.35
C LYS A 178 11.95 -13.15 10.62
N ASN A 179 11.24 -12.90 11.72
CA ASN A 179 11.57 -13.42 13.04
C ASN A 179 10.31 -13.60 13.90
N PHE A 180 10.49 -14.11 15.11
CA PHE A 180 9.41 -14.34 16.05
C PHE A 180 8.74 -13.03 16.51
N THR A 181 9.51 -11.94 16.62
CA THR A 181 8.96 -10.61 16.96
C THR A 181 7.95 -10.15 15.91
N ASP A 182 8.24 -10.33 14.63
CA ASP A 182 7.30 -9.99 13.56
C ASP A 182 6.01 -10.80 13.69
N GLN A 183 6.10 -12.10 14.01
CA GLN A 183 4.92 -12.95 14.22
C GLN A 183 4.04 -12.42 15.36
N PHE A 184 4.67 -12.03 16.48
CA PHE A 184 3.97 -11.42 17.62
C PHE A 184 3.29 -10.11 17.24
N ILE A 185 3.99 -9.21 16.54
CA ILE A 185 3.44 -7.93 16.12
C ILE A 185 2.20 -8.14 15.24
N TYR A 186 2.29 -9.04 14.25
CA TYR A 186 1.15 -9.33 13.37
C TYR A 186 0.00 -10.00 14.12
N PHE A 187 0.30 -10.93 15.02
CA PHE A 187 -0.72 -11.57 15.85
C PHE A 187 -1.53 -10.54 16.64
N PHE A 188 -0.85 -9.69 17.41
CA PHE A 188 -1.53 -8.66 18.21
C PHE A 188 -2.24 -7.62 17.35
N MET A 189 -1.66 -7.23 16.22
CA MET A 189 -2.28 -6.28 15.31
C MET A 189 -3.61 -6.81 14.75
N VAL A 190 -3.64 -8.08 14.32
CA VAL A 190 -4.87 -8.70 13.80
C VAL A 190 -5.88 -8.94 14.91
N LEU A 191 -5.43 -9.41 16.08
CA LEU A 191 -6.29 -9.63 17.27
C LEU A 191 -6.95 -8.31 17.72
N LEU A 192 -6.17 -7.24 17.90
CA LEU A 192 -6.71 -5.94 18.31
C LEU A 192 -7.72 -5.39 17.29
N ARG A 193 -7.48 -5.61 16.00
CA ARG A 193 -8.44 -5.24 14.95
C ARG A 193 -9.71 -6.10 15.05
N ALA A 194 -9.60 -7.41 15.30
CA ALA A 194 -10.75 -8.29 15.53
C ALA A 194 -11.59 -7.81 16.71
N MET A 195 -10.96 -7.53 17.85
CA MET A 195 -11.63 -7.01 19.03
C MET A 195 -12.35 -5.68 18.75
N LYS A 196 -11.65 -4.71 18.13
CA LYS A 196 -12.26 -3.42 17.75
C LYS A 196 -13.49 -3.60 16.86
N LEU A 197 -13.44 -4.52 15.90
CA LEU A 197 -14.56 -4.78 15.00
C LEU A 197 -15.70 -5.49 15.73
N THR A 198 -15.41 -6.43 16.63
CA THR A 198 -16.40 -7.09 17.49
C THR A 198 -17.25 -6.06 18.27
N PHE A 199 -16.60 -5.08 18.89
CA PHE A 199 -17.32 -3.99 19.58
C PHE A 199 -18.06 -3.07 18.60
N LYS A 200 -17.46 -2.73 17.43
CA LYS A 200 -18.09 -1.85 16.44
C LYS A 200 -19.39 -2.44 15.88
N ILE A 201 -19.38 -3.71 15.48
CA ILE A 201 -20.53 -4.34 14.82
C ILE A 201 -21.40 -5.19 15.77
N LYS A 202 -21.01 -5.26 17.06
CA LYS A 202 -21.72 -5.96 18.14
C LYS A 202 -21.99 -7.44 17.81
N THR A 203 -20.97 -8.15 17.31
CA THR A 203 -21.02 -9.58 17.02
C THR A 203 -19.65 -10.23 17.24
N ILE A 204 -19.60 -11.53 17.59
CA ILE A 204 -18.36 -12.29 17.80
C ILE A 204 -17.68 -12.71 16.50
N ASN A 205 -18.34 -12.55 15.35
CA ASN A 205 -17.84 -13.00 14.05
C ASN A 205 -16.41 -12.53 13.69
N PRO A 206 -15.96 -11.29 14.04
CA PRO A 206 -14.56 -10.92 13.79
C PRO A 206 -13.56 -11.80 14.56
N LEU A 207 -13.86 -12.21 15.79
CA LEU A 207 -12.98 -13.12 16.56
C LEU A 207 -12.98 -14.53 15.95
N ILE A 208 -14.11 -15.02 15.48
CA ILE A 208 -14.21 -16.29 14.75
C ILE A 208 -13.41 -16.21 13.44
N THR A 209 -13.51 -15.10 12.72
CA THR A 209 -12.73 -14.87 11.49
C THR A 209 -11.23 -14.82 11.78
N PHE A 210 -10.79 -14.15 12.84
CA PHE A 210 -9.39 -14.15 13.29
C PHE A 210 -8.91 -15.58 13.54
N TYR A 211 -9.65 -16.35 14.30
CA TYR A 211 -9.28 -17.74 14.60
C TYR A 211 -9.21 -18.60 13.34
N THR A 212 -10.25 -18.59 12.52
CA THR A 212 -10.37 -19.49 11.36
C THR A 212 -9.47 -19.11 10.20
N ARG A 213 -9.20 -17.80 9.97
CA ARG A 213 -8.47 -17.31 8.79
C ARG A 213 -7.05 -16.88 9.07
N TYR A 214 -6.76 -16.44 10.29
CA TYR A 214 -5.40 -16.04 10.63
C TYR A 214 -4.64 -17.14 11.38
N LEU A 215 -5.27 -17.81 12.35
CA LEU A 215 -4.57 -18.84 13.13
C LEU A 215 -4.62 -20.23 12.48
N ARG A 216 -5.78 -20.73 12.12
CA ARG A 216 -5.94 -22.07 11.53
C ARG A 216 -5.74 -22.16 10.04
N GLY A 217 -6.27 -21.21 9.25
CA GLY A 217 -6.16 -21.19 7.78
C GLY A 217 -4.74 -20.84 7.37
#